data_bdb9c5cb614554b45740b5d256c74379
#
_entry.id   bdb9c5cb614554b45740b5d256c74379
#
_cell.length_a   1.000
_cell.length_b   1.000
_cell.length_c   1.000
_cell.angle_alpha   90.00
_cell.angle_beta   90.00
_cell.angle_gamma   90.00
#
_symmetry.space_group_name_H-M   'P 1'
#
loop_
_entity.id
_entity.type
_entity.pdbx_description
1 polymer ?
#
loop_
_entity_poly.entity_id
_entity_poly.type
_entity_poly.pdbx_seq_one_letter_code
_entity_poly.pdbx_strand_id
1 'polypeptide(L)' 'SITGKELVVLGNFTNTETTIAFPAEAGEWTDWKSGKSQEVDKDVKVPAHGFVIYTRF' A
#
# COMPACT_ATOMS: atom_id res chain seq x y z
N SER A 1 8.30 13.98 3.20
CA SER A 1 7.41 13.84 2.05
C SER A 1 7.42 15.10 1.19
N ILE A 2 7.18 14.95 -0.08
CA ILE A 2 7.02 16.06 -1.00
C ILE A 2 5.57 16.53 -0.90
N THR A 3 5.36 17.81 -0.81
CA THR A 3 4.02 18.39 -0.72
C THR A 3 3.13 17.89 -1.87
N GLY A 4 1.99 17.32 -1.55
CA GLY A 4 1.04 16.78 -2.51
C GLY A 4 1.42 15.43 -3.11
N LYS A 5 2.52 14.82 -2.64
CA LYS A 5 2.96 13.53 -3.14
C LYS A 5 3.36 12.64 -1.99
N GLU A 6 2.83 11.41 -1.99
CA GLU A 6 3.13 10.43 -0.95
C GLU A 6 3.39 9.07 -1.59
N LEU A 7 4.29 8.30 -0.96
CA LEU A 7 4.64 6.96 -1.41
C LEU A 7 4.66 6.04 -0.20
N VAL A 8 3.95 4.91 -0.31
CA VAL A 8 3.94 3.89 0.74
C VAL A 8 4.34 2.56 0.12
N VAL A 9 5.32 1.90 0.72
CA VAL A 9 5.78 0.57 0.31
C VAL A 9 5.63 -0.37 1.49
N LEU A 10 4.90 -1.47 1.28
CA LEU A 10 4.69 -2.50 2.29
C LEU A 10 5.19 -3.83 1.73
N GLY A 11 6.07 -4.49 2.46
CA GLY A 11 6.62 -5.78 2.08
C GLY A 11 6.21 -6.87 3.05
N ASN A 12 6.02 -8.08 2.53
CA ASN A 12 5.72 -9.27 3.32
C ASN A 12 6.72 -10.36 2.96
N PHE A 13 7.58 -10.70 3.92
CA PHE A 13 8.62 -11.71 3.73
C PHE A 13 8.26 -13.06 4.33
N THR A 14 7.02 -13.24 4.76
CA THR A 14 6.54 -14.51 5.32
C THR A 14 6.00 -15.42 4.22
N ASN A 15 5.71 -16.68 4.58
CA ASN A 15 5.19 -17.67 3.65
C ASN A 15 3.67 -17.59 3.47
N THR A 16 3.00 -16.68 4.15
CA THR A 16 1.55 -16.55 4.10
C THR A 16 1.15 -15.08 3.92
N GLU A 17 -0.01 -14.89 3.33
CA GLU A 17 -0.59 -13.57 3.23
C GLU A 17 -0.73 -12.97 4.64
N THR A 18 -0.33 -11.74 4.80
CA THR A 18 -0.34 -11.07 6.11
C THR A 18 -1.04 -9.71 5.97
N THR A 19 -1.83 -9.38 6.98
CA THR A 19 -2.44 -8.06 7.08
C THR A 19 -1.49 -7.14 7.81
N ILE A 20 -1.15 -6.02 7.17
CA ILE A 20 -0.20 -5.03 7.71
C ILE A 20 -0.94 -3.71 7.91
N ALA A 21 -0.71 -3.08 9.05
CA ALA A 21 -1.29 -1.77 9.31
C ALA A 21 -0.76 -0.75 8.30
N PHE A 22 -1.67 -0.01 7.68
CA PHE A 22 -1.30 1.00 6.70
C PHE A 22 -0.71 2.22 7.43
N PRO A 23 0.53 2.61 7.13
CA PRO A 23 1.22 3.65 7.91
C PRO A 23 0.80 5.07 7.59
N ALA A 24 -0.05 5.26 6.59
CA ALA A 24 -0.49 6.59 6.17
C ALA A 24 -2.01 6.71 6.35
N GLU A 25 -2.55 7.84 5.93
CA GLU A 25 -3.98 8.12 6.05
C GLU A 25 -4.78 7.23 5.12
N ALA A 26 -5.84 6.60 5.63
CA ALA A 26 -6.75 5.81 4.83
C ALA A 26 -7.47 6.70 3.81
N GLY A 27 -7.81 6.13 2.67
CA GLY A 27 -8.50 6.85 1.62
C GLY A 27 -8.17 6.30 0.25
N GLU A 28 -8.30 7.14 -0.76
CA GLU A 28 -8.01 6.74 -2.12
C GLU A 28 -6.52 6.86 -2.42
N TRP A 29 -5.95 5.77 -2.87
CA TRP A 29 -4.54 5.69 -3.28
C TRP A 29 -4.45 5.01 -4.62
N THR A 30 -3.36 5.23 -5.33
CA THR A 30 -3.10 4.58 -6.62
C THR A 30 -2.13 3.43 -6.42
N ASP A 31 -2.53 2.24 -6.89
CA ASP A 31 -1.63 1.09 -6.91
C ASP A 31 -0.58 1.34 -8.02
N TRP A 32 0.67 1.42 -7.60
CA TRP A 32 1.76 1.71 -8.51
C TRP A 32 1.92 0.66 -9.63
N LYS A 33 1.66 -0.61 -9.32
CA LYS A 33 1.81 -1.68 -10.30
C LYS A 33 0.77 -1.63 -11.40
N SER A 34 -0.50 -1.43 -11.05
CA SER A 34 -1.59 -1.44 -12.01
C SER A 34 -1.94 -0.05 -12.52
N GLY A 35 -1.56 0.98 -11.79
CA GLY A 35 -1.94 2.36 -12.09
C GLY A 35 -3.38 2.67 -11.78
N LYS A 36 -4.09 1.79 -11.08
CA LYS A 36 -5.51 1.96 -10.76
C LYS A 36 -5.69 2.52 -9.37
N SER A 37 -6.71 3.36 -9.22
CA SER A 37 -7.10 3.86 -7.91
C SER A 37 -7.73 2.77 -7.08
N GLN A 38 -7.37 2.74 -5.80
CA GLN A 38 -7.95 1.79 -4.84
C GLN A 38 -8.26 2.52 -3.55
N GLU A 39 -9.34 2.09 -2.90
CA GLU A 39 -9.63 2.56 -1.56
C GLU A 39 -8.84 1.73 -0.56
N VAL A 40 -8.03 2.38 0.24
CA VAL A 40 -7.17 1.73 1.22
C VAL A 40 -7.68 2.04 2.62
N ASP A 41 -7.97 0.99 3.38
CA ASP A 41 -8.34 1.10 4.78
C ASP A 41 -7.09 1.18 5.67
N LYS A 42 -7.29 1.14 6.96
CA LYS A 42 -6.18 1.17 7.91
C LYS A 42 -5.34 -0.10 7.91
N ASP A 43 -5.83 -1.19 7.31
CA ASP A 43 -5.12 -2.45 7.18
C ASP A 43 -5.06 -2.86 5.72
N VAL A 44 -3.93 -3.43 5.30
CA VAL A 44 -3.70 -3.87 3.94
C VAL A 44 -3.23 -5.31 3.95
N LYS A 45 -3.80 -6.13 3.06
CA LYS A 45 -3.34 -7.51 2.88
C LYS A 45 -2.22 -7.54 1.86
N VAL A 46 -1.09 -8.09 2.26
CA VAL A 46 0.08 -8.23 1.39
C VAL A 46 0.32 -9.72 1.14
N PRO A 47 0.43 -10.14 -0.12
CA PRO A 47 0.63 -11.56 -0.42
C PRO A 47 1.96 -12.09 0.11
N ALA A 48 2.04 -13.40 0.29
CA ALA A 48 3.27 -14.04 0.74
C ALA A 48 4.43 -13.71 -0.21
N HIS A 49 5.58 -13.36 0.35
CA HIS A 49 6.78 -12.98 -0.39
C HIS A 49 6.54 -11.87 -1.42
N GLY A 50 5.49 -11.08 -1.20
CA GLY A 50 5.12 -10.01 -2.11
C GLY A 50 5.28 -8.63 -1.49
N PHE A 51 4.89 -7.64 -2.26
CA PHE A 51 4.89 -6.25 -1.78
C PHE A 51 3.80 -5.47 -2.49
N VAL A 52 3.40 -4.37 -1.87
CA VAL A 52 2.47 -3.41 -2.47
C VAL A 52 3.07 -2.02 -2.38
N ILE A 53 2.82 -1.21 -3.40
CA ILE A 53 3.26 0.17 -3.46
C ILE A 53 2.05 1.03 -3.77
N TYR A 54 1.77 1.99 -2.91
CA TYR A 54 0.69 2.93 -3.09
C TYR A 54 1.25 4.34 -3.22
N THR A 55 0.68 5.10 -4.12
CA THR A 55 1.07 6.50 -4.34
C THR A 55 -0.14 7.40 -4.25
N ARG A 56 0.09 8.63 -3.85
CA ARG A 56 -0.92 9.69 -3.80
C ARG A 56 -0.26 11.00 -4.25
N PHE A 57 -0.78 11.56 -5.30
CA PHE A 57 -0.27 12.82 -5.85
C PHE A 57 -1.34 13.89 -5.91
#